data_2cd6a1b30b253a845e906f7260ba68ae
#
_entry.id   2cd6a1b30b253a845e906f7260ba68ae
#
_cell.length_a   1.000
_cell.length_b   1.000
_cell.length_c   1.000
_cell.angle_alpha   90.00
_cell.angle_beta   90.00
_cell.angle_gamma   90.00
#
_symmetry.space_group_name_H-M   'P 1'
#
loop_
_entity.id
_entity.type
_entity.pdbx_description
1 polymer ?
#
loop_
_entity_poly.entity_id
_entity_poly.type
_entity_poly.pdbx_seq_one_letter_code
_entity_poly.pdbx_strand_id
1 'polypeptide(L)'
;KAVKTSTGEIIPCEFVGLTAGVSPNIDFLKNTDLKTNRGIVVNKKFQTNIPEVYAIGDCVEFMEAPGPDRKNIEQVWYTGRMHGETLAFNLTHESPVEYKPGIWFNSAKFFDIEYQTYGFLPTSWGKDKWSFYWEDETRKIAIRLLFDAQDLLLATNVFGWRMRHAFFDKAIKEGWDSDKVIKLLAEASFNPEFFTNHHMEVVHKYNQDKGRNVQLSKKSMFQKIFGFNS
;
A
#
# COMPACT_ATOMS: atom_id res chain seq x y z
N LYS A 1 -33.66 -14.91 14.94
CA LYS A 1 -33.02 -13.62 15.31
C LYS A 1 -33.02 -12.70 14.09
N ALA A 2 -32.84 -11.42 14.29
CA ALA A 2 -32.81 -10.45 13.18
C ALA A 2 -32.01 -9.20 13.56
N VAL A 3 -31.49 -8.49 12.57
CA VAL A 3 -30.88 -7.16 12.70
C VAL A 3 -31.88 -6.12 12.20
N LYS A 4 -32.06 -5.02 12.94
CA LYS A 4 -32.80 -3.85 12.50
C LYS A 4 -31.83 -2.79 12.02
N THR A 5 -31.98 -2.33 10.77
CA THR A 5 -31.16 -1.24 10.22
C THR A 5 -31.63 0.13 10.72
N SER A 6 -30.82 1.16 10.51
CA SER A 6 -31.20 2.56 10.82
C SER A 6 -32.39 3.06 9.99
N THR A 7 -32.65 2.45 8.83
CA THR A 7 -33.83 2.72 7.98
C THR A 7 -35.09 2.00 8.44
N GLY A 8 -34.99 1.17 9.50
CA GLY A 8 -36.11 0.42 10.05
C GLY A 8 -36.36 -0.97 9.42
N GLU A 9 -35.59 -1.35 8.42
CA GLU A 9 -35.67 -2.67 7.81
C GLU A 9 -35.24 -3.76 8.79
N ILE A 10 -35.95 -4.90 8.80
CA ILE A 10 -35.64 -6.06 9.65
C ILE A 10 -35.10 -7.17 8.75
N ILE A 11 -33.82 -7.52 8.94
CA ILE A 11 -33.11 -8.54 8.18
C ILE A 11 -33.00 -9.81 9.05
N PRO A 12 -33.70 -10.91 8.74
CA PRO A 12 -33.53 -12.17 9.44
C PRO A 12 -32.11 -12.69 9.27
N CYS A 13 -31.47 -13.09 10.37
CA CYS A 13 -30.13 -13.65 10.33
C CYS A 13 -29.85 -14.52 11.54
N GLU A 14 -28.98 -15.50 11.40
CA GLU A 14 -28.51 -16.37 12.49
C GLU A 14 -27.21 -15.86 13.11
N PHE A 15 -26.37 -15.20 12.28
CA PHE A 15 -25.08 -14.65 12.68
C PHE A 15 -24.90 -13.22 12.17
N VAL A 16 -24.21 -12.39 12.95
CA VAL A 16 -23.84 -11.01 12.58
C VAL A 16 -22.35 -10.84 12.80
N GLY A 17 -21.62 -10.53 11.73
CA GLY A 17 -20.20 -10.16 11.77
C GLY A 17 -20.03 -8.64 11.85
N LEU A 18 -19.44 -8.12 12.93
CA LEU A 18 -19.10 -6.70 13.08
C LEU A 18 -17.69 -6.47 12.56
N THR A 19 -17.60 -5.91 11.35
CA THR A 19 -16.33 -5.66 10.64
C THR A 19 -16.14 -4.17 10.32
N ALA A 20 -16.66 -3.29 11.19
CA ALA A 20 -16.68 -1.83 10.98
C ALA A 20 -15.32 -1.13 11.23
N GLY A 21 -14.22 -1.87 11.20
CA GLY A 21 -12.87 -1.36 11.47
C GLY A 21 -12.45 -1.52 12.92
N VAL A 22 -11.29 -0.96 13.25
CA VAL A 22 -10.65 -1.04 14.56
C VAL A 22 -10.25 0.35 15.05
N SER A 23 -10.11 0.50 16.35
CA SER A 23 -9.54 1.67 17.02
C SER A 23 -8.40 1.24 17.94
N PRO A 24 -7.41 2.12 18.19
CA PRO A 24 -6.37 1.83 19.16
C PRO A 24 -6.95 1.45 20.54
N ASN A 25 -6.55 0.31 21.07
CA ASN A 25 -6.96 -0.12 22.40
C ASN A 25 -6.02 0.46 23.47
N ILE A 26 -6.31 1.69 23.90
CA ILE A 26 -5.48 2.46 24.84
C ILE A 26 -6.18 2.74 26.18
N ASP A 27 -7.33 2.11 26.43
CA ASP A 27 -8.14 2.37 27.64
C ASP A 27 -7.40 2.07 28.95
N PHE A 28 -6.45 1.16 28.92
CA PHE A 28 -5.62 0.81 30.10
C PHE A 28 -4.67 1.95 30.53
N LEU A 29 -4.49 2.98 29.68
CA LEU A 29 -3.62 4.14 29.94
C LEU A 29 -4.38 5.34 30.57
N LYS A 30 -5.69 5.25 30.77
CA LYS A 30 -6.53 6.38 31.23
C LYS A 30 -6.11 7.02 32.57
N ASN A 31 -5.38 6.27 33.40
CA ASN A 31 -4.93 6.75 34.72
C ASN A 31 -3.41 6.97 34.76
N THR A 32 -2.79 7.24 33.62
CA THR A 32 -1.36 7.52 33.50
C THR A 32 -1.14 8.94 32.99
N ASP A 33 0.07 9.48 33.14
CA ASP A 33 0.47 10.80 32.62
C ASP A 33 0.83 10.77 31.11
N LEU A 34 0.66 9.61 30.44
CA LEU A 34 0.87 9.50 29.01
C LEU A 34 -0.16 10.32 28.23
N LYS A 35 0.34 11.17 27.32
CA LYS A 35 -0.52 11.88 26.39
C LYS A 35 -1.15 10.92 25.38
N THR A 36 -2.47 10.83 25.42
CA THR A 36 -3.28 10.07 24.48
C THR A 36 -4.32 10.96 23.82
N ASN A 37 -4.67 10.66 22.58
CA ASN A 37 -5.84 11.21 21.90
C ASN A 37 -6.62 10.00 21.33
N ARG A 38 -6.64 9.78 20.03
CA ARG A 38 -7.15 8.54 19.45
C ARG A 38 -6.16 7.39 19.57
N GLY A 39 -4.87 7.67 19.78
CA GLY A 39 -3.76 6.78 20.02
C GLY A 39 -2.80 7.35 21.07
N ILE A 40 -1.71 6.65 21.32
CA ILE A 40 -0.58 7.13 22.15
C ILE A 40 0.19 8.14 21.32
N VAL A 41 0.26 9.39 21.80
CA VAL A 41 0.85 10.49 21.05
C VAL A 41 2.39 10.39 21.08
N VAL A 42 3.01 10.34 19.90
CA VAL A 42 4.48 10.25 19.74
C VAL A 42 5.01 11.23 18.69
N ASN A 43 6.30 11.52 18.78
CA ASN A 43 7.05 12.18 17.71
C ASN A 43 7.56 11.15 16.68
N LYS A 44 8.23 11.62 15.61
CA LYS A 44 8.79 10.75 14.56
C LYS A 44 9.94 9.82 15.01
N LYS A 45 10.40 9.95 16.26
CA LYS A 45 11.36 9.03 16.90
C LYS A 45 10.67 8.05 17.85
N PHE A 46 9.34 8.00 17.84
CA PHE A 46 8.48 7.17 18.71
C PHE A 46 8.53 7.50 20.20
N GLN A 47 9.07 8.69 20.57
CA GLN A 47 9.10 9.16 21.93
C GLN A 47 7.74 9.71 22.34
N THR A 48 7.27 9.31 23.52
CA THR A 48 6.09 9.89 24.17
C THR A 48 6.43 11.19 24.91
N ASN A 49 5.47 11.73 25.66
CA ASN A 49 5.72 12.85 26.57
C ASN A 49 6.46 12.45 27.86
N ILE A 50 6.61 11.17 28.16
CA ILE A 50 7.34 10.67 29.32
C ILE A 50 8.74 10.24 28.86
N PRO A 51 9.83 10.74 29.50
CA PRO A 51 11.18 10.34 29.16
C PRO A 51 11.37 8.82 29.21
N GLU A 52 12.13 8.27 28.26
CA GLU A 52 12.43 6.83 28.12
C GLU A 52 11.22 5.92 27.87
N VAL A 53 10.04 6.49 27.63
CA VAL A 53 8.84 5.74 27.25
C VAL A 53 8.56 5.96 25.76
N TYR A 54 8.47 4.86 25.04
CA TYR A 54 8.25 4.82 23.59
C TYR A 54 6.98 4.05 23.28
N ALA A 55 6.36 4.34 22.13
CA ALA A 55 5.23 3.59 21.63
C ALA A 55 5.34 3.37 20.11
N ILE A 56 4.96 2.16 19.64
CA ILE A 56 5.00 1.76 18.24
C ILE A 56 3.77 0.91 17.88
N GLY A 57 3.52 0.71 16.59
CA GLY A 57 2.46 -0.17 16.09
C GLY A 57 1.10 0.51 15.99
N ASP A 58 0.04 -0.29 16.05
CA ASP A 58 -1.34 0.12 15.75
C ASP A 58 -1.94 1.11 16.75
N CYS A 59 -1.38 1.19 17.96
CA CYS A 59 -1.84 2.09 19.02
C CYS A 59 -1.23 3.49 18.98
N VAL A 60 -0.32 3.75 18.04
CA VAL A 60 0.41 5.02 17.95
C VAL A 60 -0.36 6.06 17.16
N GLU A 61 -0.30 7.30 17.65
CA GLU A 61 -0.72 8.50 16.95
C GLU A 61 0.45 9.47 16.84
N PHE A 62 0.90 9.77 15.63
CA PHE A 62 1.92 10.79 15.43
C PHE A 62 1.38 12.19 15.69
N MET A 63 2.17 13.06 16.34
CA MET A 63 1.84 14.49 16.52
C MET A 63 1.57 15.18 15.19
N GLU A 64 2.36 14.82 14.18
CA GLU A 64 2.24 15.26 12.79
C GLU A 64 2.33 14.05 11.87
N ALA A 65 1.61 14.07 10.75
CA ALA A 65 1.70 13.00 9.77
C ALA A 65 3.17 12.69 9.43
N PRO A 66 3.58 11.41 9.44
CA PRO A 66 5.00 11.05 9.28
C PRO A 66 5.53 11.26 7.86
N GLY A 67 4.66 11.54 6.89
CA GLY A 67 5.02 11.82 5.50
C GLY A 67 3.82 12.30 4.68
N PRO A 68 4.04 12.72 3.43
CA PRO A 68 2.96 13.07 2.50
C PRO A 68 2.03 11.87 2.31
N ASP A 69 0.74 12.14 2.19
CA ASP A 69 -0.33 11.14 2.01
C ASP A 69 -0.39 10.06 3.12
N ARG A 70 0.22 10.33 4.29
CA ARG A 70 0.21 9.46 5.45
C ARG A 70 -0.77 9.98 6.52
N LYS A 71 -1.37 9.06 7.25
CA LYS A 71 -2.24 9.40 8.39
C LYS A 71 -1.44 9.41 9.69
N ASN A 72 -1.92 10.16 10.69
CA ASN A 72 -1.31 10.16 12.02
C ASN A 72 -1.45 8.79 12.72
N ILE A 73 -2.47 8.02 12.36
CA ILE A 73 -2.70 6.64 12.83
C ILE A 73 -2.78 5.74 11.61
N GLU A 74 -1.94 4.72 11.57
CA GLU A 74 -1.90 3.71 10.51
C GLU A 74 -1.87 2.32 11.14
N GLN A 75 -3.00 1.63 11.07
CA GLN A 75 -3.19 0.30 11.64
C GLN A 75 -2.96 -0.75 10.55
N VAL A 76 -1.71 -0.87 10.12
CA VAL A 76 -1.24 -1.79 9.07
C VAL A 76 -0.01 -2.52 9.56
N TRP A 77 0.00 -3.84 9.41
CA TRP A 77 1.11 -4.69 9.87
C TRP A 77 2.49 -4.23 9.37
N TYR A 78 2.60 -3.86 8.10
CA TYR A 78 3.87 -3.37 7.52
C TYR A 78 4.34 -2.07 8.15
N THR A 79 3.42 -1.15 8.46
CA THR A 79 3.73 0.09 9.18
C THR A 79 4.27 -0.21 10.58
N GLY A 80 3.58 -1.09 11.33
CA GLY A 80 4.02 -1.51 12.66
C GLY A 80 5.41 -2.14 12.65
N ARG A 81 5.72 -2.96 11.64
CA ARG A 81 7.05 -3.52 11.43
C ARG A 81 8.12 -2.44 11.23
N MET A 82 7.88 -1.47 10.35
CA MET A 82 8.82 -0.36 10.11
C MET A 82 9.01 0.52 11.35
N HIS A 83 7.96 0.71 12.18
CA HIS A 83 8.10 1.36 13.47
C HIS A 83 9.08 0.61 14.37
N GLY A 84 8.93 -0.73 14.46
CA GLY A 84 9.84 -1.58 15.25
C GLY A 84 11.28 -1.51 14.75
N GLU A 85 11.51 -1.59 13.46
CA GLU A 85 12.85 -1.48 12.84
C GLU A 85 13.50 -0.13 13.15
N THR A 86 12.75 0.99 13.03
CA THR A 86 13.26 2.33 13.31
C THR A 86 13.54 2.53 14.81
N LEU A 87 12.62 2.09 15.69
CA LEU A 87 12.83 2.20 17.13
C LEU A 87 14.00 1.34 17.61
N ALA A 88 14.14 0.11 17.13
CA ALA A 88 15.26 -0.77 17.45
C ALA A 88 16.60 -0.11 17.07
N PHE A 89 16.68 0.50 15.88
CA PHE A 89 17.84 1.28 15.47
C PHE A 89 18.09 2.42 16.47
N ASN A 90 17.07 3.22 16.81
CA ASN A 90 17.21 4.36 17.70
C ASN A 90 17.66 4.01 19.12
N LEU A 91 17.28 2.83 19.60
CA LEU A 91 17.67 2.34 20.95
C LEU A 91 19.09 1.76 20.99
N THR A 92 19.67 1.43 19.83
CA THR A 92 20.99 0.77 19.75
C THR A 92 22.08 1.67 19.17
N HIS A 93 21.74 2.88 18.71
CA HIS A 93 22.69 3.80 18.09
C HIS A 93 22.67 5.17 18.78
N GLU A 94 23.82 5.83 18.83
CA GLU A 94 23.95 7.14 19.46
C GLU A 94 23.23 8.28 18.72
N SER A 95 22.97 8.11 17.44
CA SER A 95 22.32 9.12 16.58
C SER A 95 20.94 8.64 16.12
N PRO A 96 19.87 8.89 16.91
CA PRO A 96 18.52 8.49 16.56
C PRO A 96 18.02 9.18 15.28
N VAL A 97 17.37 8.39 14.39
CA VAL A 97 16.77 8.86 13.14
C VAL A 97 15.26 9.03 13.28
N GLU A 98 14.69 9.89 12.45
CA GLU A 98 13.25 10.02 12.33
C GLU A 98 12.68 8.89 11.44
N TYR A 99 11.52 8.40 11.81
CA TYR A 99 10.73 7.48 10.99
C TYR A 99 10.40 8.10 9.63
N LYS A 100 10.75 7.41 8.56
CA LYS A 100 10.45 7.77 7.16
C LYS A 100 9.67 6.62 6.51
N PRO A 101 8.35 6.72 6.42
CA PRO A 101 7.50 5.61 5.97
C PRO A 101 7.71 5.18 4.51
N GLY A 102 8.39 5.99 3.69
CA GLY A 102 8.44 5.76 2.25
C GLY A 102 7.05 5.84 1.60
N ILE A 103 6.87 5.19 0.47
CA ILE A 103 5.54 5.07 -0.14
C ILE A 103 4.66 4.13 0.71
N TRP A 104 3.37 4.47 0.76
CA TRP A 104 2.41 3.58 1.43
C TRP A 104 2.24 2.28 0.64
N PHE A 105 2.17 1.15 1.32
CA PHE A 105 1.87 -0.13 0.68
C PHE A 105 1.12 -1.05 1.63
N ASN A 106 0.28 -1.91 1.06
CA ASN A 106 -0.40 -2.96 1.78
C ASN A 106 -0.67 -4.15 0.84
N SER A 107 -0.76 -5.34 1.42
CA SER A 107 -1.22 -6.52 0.72
C SER A 107 -1.98 -7.43 1.66
N ALA A 108 -2.99 -8.11 1.15
CA ALA A 108 -3.68 -9.15 1.87
C ALA A 108 -4.21 -10.22 0.92
N LYS A 109 -4.48 -11.39 1.49
CA LYS A 109 -5.14 -12.48 0.79
C LYS A 109 -6.37 -12.91 1.60
N PHE A 110 -7.52 -12.89 0.95
CA PHE A 110 -8.80 -13.34 1.49
C PHE A 110 -9.31 -14.49 0.61
N PHE A 111 -9.30 -15.71 1.12
CA PHE A 111 -9.63 -16.91 0.35
C PHE A 111 -8.78 -17.01 -0.93
N ASP A 112 -9.38 -16.85 -2.09
CA ASP A 112 -8.72 -16.91 -3.41
C ASP A 112 -8.38 -15.52 -3.98
N ILE A 113 -8.80 -14.44 -3.31
CA ILE A 113 -8.51 -13.07 -3.74
C ILE A 113 -7.28 -12.57 -3.01
N GLU A 114 -6.25 -12.24 -3.77
CA GLU A 114 -5.05 -11.55 -3.30
C GLU A 114 -5.03 -10.14 -3.86
N TYR A 115 -4.72 -9.14 -3.03
CA TYR A 115 -4.52 -7.79 -3.54
C TYR A 115 -3.23 -7.17 -3.01
N GLN A 116 -2.72 -6.22 -3.77
CA GLN A 116 -1.54 -5.42 -3.43
C GLN A 116 -1.82 -3.98 -3.82
N THR A 117 -1.45 -3.03 -2.94
CA THR A 117 -1.55 -1.60 -3.20
C THR A 117 -0.21 -0.94 -2.91
N TYR A 118 0.22 -0.05 -3.80
CA TYR A 118 1.45 0.74 -3.70
C TYR A 118 1.12 2.20 -3.99
N GLY A 119 1.60 3.12 -3.16
CA GLY A 119 1.17 4.51 -3.16
C GLY A 119 -0.24 4.67 -2.62
N PHE A 120 -0.68 5.91 -2.43
CA PHE A 120 -2.04 6.20 -1.95
C PHE A 120 -3.02 6.28 -3.12
N LEU A 121 -3.91 5.31 -3.23
CA LEU A 121 -4.98 5.28 -4.23
C LEU A 121 -6.30 5.73 -3.56
N PRO A 122 -6.75 6.98 -3.78
CA PRO A 122 -8.02 7.45 -3.24
C PRO A 122 -9.21 6.79 -3.98
N THR A 123 -10.40 6.86 -3.38
CA THR A 123 -11.65 6.36 -3.99
C THR A 123 -12.13 7.23 -5.15
N SER A 124 -11.70 8.49 -5.19
CA SER A 124 -11.97 9.44 -6.26
C SER A 124 -10.81 10.42 -6.41
N TRP A 125 -10.64 10.98 -7.59
CA TRP A 125 -9.62 11.99 -7.88
C TRP A 125 -10.15 13.06 -8.83
N GLY A 126 -9.51 14.24 -8.81
CA GLY A 126 -9.85 15.37 -9.65
C GLY A 126 -9.37 15.21 -11.11
N LYS A 127 -9.59 16.27 -11.91
CA LYS A 127 -9.19 16.32 -13.32
C LYS A 127 -7.66 16.39 -13.53
N ASP A 128 -6.91 16.61 -12.46
CA ASP A 128 -5.46 16.64 -12.40
C ASP A 128 -4.83 15.24 -12.35
N LYS A 129 -5.64 14.20 -12.35
CA LYS A 129 -5.19 12.80 -12.32
C LYS A 129 -6.00 11.97 -13.31
N TRP A 130 -5.36 10.92 -13.82
CA TRP A 130 -6.04 9.93 -14.64
C TRP A 130 -5.60 8.52 -14.26
N SER A 131 -6.38 7.51 -14.59
CA SER A 131 -6.02 6.13 -14.35
C SER A 131 -6.13 5.27 -15.58
N PHE A 132 -5.23 4.30 -15.68
CA PHE A 132 -5.36 3.15 -16.53
C PHE A 132 -5.93 1.98 -15.72
N TYR A 133 -6.84 1.22 -16.31
CA TYR A 133 -7.42 0.02 -15.71
C TYR A 133 -7.50 -1.10 -16.74
N TRP A 134 -7.06 -2.28 -16.31
CA TRP A 134 -7.23 -3.52 -17.03
C TRP A 134 -7.71 -4.61 -16.07
N GLU A 135 -8.61 -5.48 -16.55
CA GLU A 135 -9.02 -6.70 -15.87
C GLU A 135 -9.09 -7.84 -16.90
N ASP A 136 -8.86 -9.07 -16.44
CA ASP A 136 -9.03 -10.26 -17.26
C ASP A 136 -10.51 -10.62 -17.44
N GLU A 137 -10.82 -11.53 -18.36
CA GLU A 137 -12.19 -11.95 -18.68
C GLU A 137 -12.89 -12.59 -17.49
N THR A 138 -12.16 -13.23 -16.58
CA THR A 138 -12.72 -13.87 -15.38
C THR A 138 -13.05 -12.87 -14.28
N ARG A 139 -12.59 -11.61 -14.40
CA ARG A 139 -12.68 -10.53 -13.39
C ARG A 139 -12.04 -10.88 -12.05
N LYS A 140 -11.09 -11.81 -12.04
CA LYS A 140 -10.32 -12.21 -10.86
C LYS A 140 -8.93 -11.59 -10.80
N ILE A 141 -8.46 -11.11 -11.94
CA ILE A 141 -7.15 -10.48 -12.09
C ILE A 141 -7.34 -9.08 -12.65
N ALA A 142 -6.80 -8.09 -11.96
CA ALA A 142 -6.92 -6.70 -12.40
C ALA A 142 -5.71 -5.88 -11.96
N ILE A 143 -5.42 -4.82 -12.72
CA ILE A 143 -4.46 -3.78 -12.36
C ILE A 143 -5.05 -2.40 -12.63
N ARG A 144 -4.89 -1.50 -11.65
CA ARG A 144 -5.15 -0.07 -11.81
C ARG A 144 -3.88 0.70 -11.53
N LEU A 145 -3.52 1.59 -12.44
CA LEU A 145 -2.41 2.52 -12.31
C LEU A 145 -2.98 3.94 -12.27
N LEU A 146 -2.61 4.74 -11.28
CA LEU A 146 -3.00 6.14 -11.15
C LEU A 146 -1.81 7.04 -11.46
N PHE A 147 -2.03 8.02 -12.31
CA PHE A 147 -1.03 9.00 -12.74
C PHE A 147 -1.50 10.42 -12.45
N ASP A 148 -0.54 11.34 -12.28
CA ASP A 148 -0.83 12.78 -12.21
C ASP A 148 -0.99 13.43 -13.60
N ALA A 149 -1.14 14.76 -13.62
CA ALA A 149 -1.27 15.53 -14.84
C ALA A 149 0.03 15.56 -15.69
N GLN A 150 1.17 15.25 -15.09
CA GLN A 150 2.49 15.14 -15.75
C GLN A 150 2.78 13.71 -16.21
N ASP A 151 1.79 12.82 -16.14
CA ASP A 151 1.89 11.39 -16.49
C ASP A 151 2.81 10.59 -15.56
N LEU A 152 3.08 11.07 -14.33
CA LEU A 152 3.92 10.36 -13.36
C LEU A 152 3.10 9.41 -12.49
N LEU A 153 3.60 8.19 -12.27
CA LEU A 153 2.93 7.18 -11.47
C LEU A 153 2.81 7.60 -9.99
N LEU A 154 1.58 7.68 -9.49
CA LEU A 154 1.26 8.00 -8.10
C LEU A 154 0.92 6.77 -7.25
N ALA A 155 0.17 5.84 -7.83
CA ALA A 155 -0.28 4.66 -7.10
C ALA A 155 -0.66 3.50 -8.04
N THR A 156 -0.65 2.30 -7.46
CA THR A 156 -1.06 1.07 -8.14
C THR A 156 -1.90 0.21 -7.21
N ASN A 157 -2.95 -0.40 -7.76
CA ASN A 157 -3.70 -1.46 -7.10
C ASN A 157 -3.76 -2.68 -8.01
N VAL A 158 -3.46 -3.86 -7.47
CA VAL A 158 -3.41 -5.12 -8.22
C VAL A 158 -4.21 -6.18 -7.48
N PHE A 159 -5.02 -6.93 -8.21
CA PHE A 159 -5.79 -8.08 -7.72
C PHE A 159 -5.40 -9.35 -8.46
N GLY A 160 -5.29 -10.46 -7.73
CA GLY A 160 -5.07 -11.79 -8.28
C GLY A 160 -3.74 -12.00 -8.99
N TRP A 161 -2.90 -11.00 -9.06
CA TRP A 161 -1.61 -11.03 -9.75
C TRP A 161 -0.49 -10.52 -8.84
N ARG A 162 0.38 -11.41 -8.41
CA ARG A 162 1.43 -11.06 -7.44
C ARG A 162 2.56 -10.27 -8.09
N MET A 163 2.77 -9.06 -7.57
CA MET A 163 3.77 -8.12 -8.06
C MET A 163 4.87 -7.87 -7.04
N ARG A 164 6.03 -7.42 -7.52
CA ARG A 164 7.18 -7.04 -6.68
C ARG A 164 6.98 -5.63 -6.13
N HIS A 165 7.00 -5.50 -4.79
CA HIS A 165 6.97 -4.20 -4.13
C HIS A 165 8.08 -3.26 -4.64
N ALA A 166 9.32 -3.75 -4.75
CA ALA A 166 10.46 -2.95 -5.19
C ALA A 166 10.28 -2.29 -6.57
N PHE A 167 9.52 -2.91 -7.48
CA PHE A 167 9.24 -2.32 -8.79
C PHE A 167 8.40 -1.05 -8.66
N PHE A 168 7.27 -1.11 -7.96
CA PHE A 168 6.38 0.04 -7.82
C PHE A 168 6.93 1.09 -6.85
N ASP A 169 7.66 0.69 -5.81
CA ASP A 169 8.38 1.62 -4.93
C ASP A 169 9.37 2.47 -5.74
N LYS A 170 10.16 1.83 -6.59
CA LYS A 170 11.09 2.51 -7.49
C LYS A 170 10.36 3.39 -8.50
N ALA A 171 9.33 2.87 -9.17
CA ALA A 171 8.59 3.58 -10.19
C ALA A 171 7.96 4.89 -9.65
N ILE A 172 7.37 4.84 -8.45
CA ILE A 172 6.76 6.00 -7.80
C ILE A 172 7.86 6.98 -7.33
N LYS A 173 8.91 6.51 -6.66
CA LYS A 173 10.00 7.37 -6.17
C LYS A 173 10.77 8.09 -7.27
N GLU A 174 10.99 7.42 -8.40
CA GLU A 174 11.70 7.97 -9.55
C GLU A 174 10.78 8.72 -10.52
N GLY A 175 9.48 8.80 -10.27
CA GLY A 175 8.53 9.49 -11.14
C GLY A 175 8.50 8.90 -12.55
N TRP A 176 8.24 7.59 -12.69
CA TRP A 176 8.13 6.97 -14.02
C TRP A 176 6.80 7.35 -14.67
N ASP A 177 6.88 7.69 -15.96
CA ASP A 177 5.70 7.90 -16.79
C ASP A 177 4.99 6.58 -17.14
N SER A 178 3.79 6.71 -17.66
CA SER A 178 2.93 5.57 -17.98
C SER A 178 3.57 4.64 -19.04
N ASP A 179 4.20 5.18 -20.07
CA ASP A 179 4.86 4.39 -21.11
C ASP A 179 6.00 3.55 -20.53
N LYS A 180 6.82 4.12 -19.63
CA LYS A 180 7.92 3.41 -18.96
C LYS A 180 7.40 2.31 -18.03
N VAL A 181 6.36 2.59 -17.23
CA VAL A 181 5.73 1.60 -16.35
C VAL A 181 5.22 0.41 -17.16
N ILE A 182 4.48 0.65 -18.22
CA ILE A 182 3.93 -0.40 -19.10
C ILE A 182 5.04 -1.18 -19.82
N LYS A 183 6.04 -0.50 -20.35
CA LYS A 183 7.19 -1.11 -21.02
C LYS A 183 7.94 -2.09 -20.11
N LEU A 184 8.08 -1.76 -18.83
CA LEU A 184 8.82 -2.54 -17.84
C LEU A 184 7.94 -3.46 -17.00
N LEU A 185 6.64 -3.51 -17.22
CA LEU A 185 5.67 -4.22 -16.37
C LEU A 185 6.01 -5.70 -16.15
N ALA A 186 6.66 -6.34 -17.13
CA ALA A 186 7.11 -7.73 -16.99
C ALA A 186 8.12 -7.93 -15.84
N GLU A 187 8.85 -6.88 -15.45
CA GLU A 187 9.79 -6.92 -14.33
C GLU A 187 9.10 -6.88 -12.97
N ALA A 188 7.84 -6.43 -12.95
CA ALA A 188 7.03 -6.38 -11.74
C ALA A 188 6.55 -7.76 -11.28
N SER A 189 6.51 -8.79 -12.14
CA SER A 189 6.05 -10.14 -11.76
C SER A 189 6.93 -10.74 -10.68
N PHE A 190 6.29 -11.20 -9.59
CA PHE A 190 7.01 -11.78 -8.44
C PHE A 190 7.60 -13.15 -8.77
N ASN A 191 6.78 -14.09 -9.25
CA ASN A 191 7.18 -15.44 -9.63
C ASN A 191 6.58 -15.76 -11.01
N PRO A 192 7.23 -15.36 -12.11
CA PRO A 192 6.64 -15.48 -13.44
C PRO A 192 6.41 -16.93 -13.90
N GLU A 193 7.13 -17.90 -13.32
CA GLU A 193 6.98 -19.32 -13.61
C GLU A 193 5.75 -19.97 -12.94
N PHE A 194 5.21 -19.36 -11.90
CA PHE A 194 4.05 -19.88 -11.15
C PHE A 194 2.73 -19.15 -11.46
N PHE A 195 2.77 -18.06 -12.22
CA PHE A 195 1.61 -17.24 -12.52
C PHE A 195 1.41 -17.07 -14.02
N THR A 196 0.15 -17.05 -14.43
CA THR A 196 -0.21 -16.71 -15.81
C THR A 196 0.30 -15.30 -16.14
N ASN A 197 0.82 -15.16 -17.35
CA ASN A 197 1.41 -13.90 -17.80
C ASN A 197 0.38 -13.07 -18.57
N HIS A 198 -0.07 -11.97 -18.00
CA HIS A 198 -1.04 -11.04 -18.60
C HIS A 198 -0.40 -9.77 -19.18
N HIS A 199 0.91 -9.65 -19.19
CA HIS A 199 1.60 -8.42 -19.60
C HIS A 199 1.24 -7.97 -21.02
N MET A 200 1.10 -8.90 -21.97
CA MET A 200 0.77 -8.56 -23.35
C MET A 200 -0.66 -8.00 -23.49
N GLU A 201 -1.61 -8.54 -22.72
CA GLU A 201 -2.99 -8.06 -22.69
C GLU A 201 -3.07 -6.65 -22.12
N VAL A 202 -2.34 -6.39 -21.04
CA VAL A 202 -2.23 -5.06 -20.42
C VAL A 202 -1.63 -4.05 -21.40
N VAL A 203 -0.52 -4.40 -22.07
CA VAL A 203 0.12 -3.54 -23.08
C VAL A 203 -0.82 -3.28 -24.25
N HIS A 204 -1.52 -4.30 -24.74
CA HIS A 204 -2.46 -4.15 -25.84
C HIS A 204 -3.58 -3.16 -25.49
N LYS A 205 -4.22 -3.36 -24.34
CA LYS A 205 -5.26 -2.45 -23.85
C LYS A 205 -4.74 -1.02 -23.66
N TYR A 206 -3.57 -0.86 -23.06
CA TYR A 206 -2.96 0.46 -22.86
C TYR A 206 -2.73 1.18 -24.21
N ASN A 207 -2.17 0.47 -25.19
CA ASN A 207 -1.93 1.02 -26.51
C ASN A 207 -3.23 1.44 -27.22
N GLN A 208 -4.29 0.63 -27.09
CA GLN A 208 -5.61 0.99 -27.62
C GLN A 208 -6.17 2.24 -26.95
N ASP A 209 -6.17 2.29 -25.60
CA ASP A 209 -6.78 3.39 -24.84
C ASP A 209 -6.06 4.72 -25.06
N LYS A 210 -4.74 4.68 -25.27
CA LYS A 210 -3.87 5.86 -25.36
C LYS A 210 -3.41 6.20 -26.77
N GLY A 211 -3.72 5.38 -27.78
CA GLY A 211 -3.19 5.55 -29.13
C GLY A 211 -1.65 5.44 -29.17
N ARG A 212 -1.07 4.56 -28.34
CA ARG A 212 0.38 4.35 -28.20
C ARG A 212 0.82 3.07 -28.92
N ASN A 213 2.13 2.87 -29.01
CA ASN A 213 2.76 1.67 -29.52
C ASN A 213 3.91 1.23 -28.59
N VAL A 214 3.62 1.11 -27.30
CA VAL A 214 4.58 0.63 -26.30
C VAL A 214 4.78 -0.87 -26.50
N GLN A 215 6.03 -1.31 -26.38
CA GLN A 215 6.40 -2.74 -26.38
C GLN A 215 7.07 -3.10 -25.07
N LEU A 216 6.82 -4.32 -24.57
CA LEU A 216 7.51 -4.82 -23.39
C LEU A 216 9.02 -4.84 -23.61
N SER A 217 9.77 -4.43 -22.58
CA SER A 217 11.23 -4.56 -22.58
C SER A 217 11.62 -6.03 -22.71
N LYS A 218 12.43 -6.36 -23.70
CA LYS A 218 13.04 -7.69 -23.81
C LYS A 218 14.16 -7.79 -22.78
N LYS A 219 13.96 -8.46 -21.65
CA LYS A 219 15.09 -8.88 -20.83
C LYS A 219 15.96 -9.80 -21.66
N SER A 220 17.25 -9.50 -21.74
CA SER A 220 18.22 -10.41 -22.34
C SER A 220 18.07 -11.81 -21.70
N MET A 221 18.07 -12.85 -22.49
CA MET A 221 17.95 -14.24 -22.03
C MET A 221 19.06 -14.60 -21.01
N PHE A 222 20.22 -13.94 -21.10
CA PHE A 222 21.35 -14.05 -20.18
C PHE A 222 21.04 -13.54 -18.77
N GLN A 223 20.31 -12.43 -18.60
CA GLN A 223 19.91 -11.93 -17.28
C GLN A 223 18.84 -12.81 -16.59
N LYS A 224 18.07 -13.57 -17.37
CA LYS A 224 17.11 -14.55 -16.82
C LYS A 224 17.80 -15.79 -16.26
N ILE A 225 18.93 -16.21 -16.82
CA ILE A 225 19.61 -17.47 -16.47
C ILE A 225 20.64 -17.27 -15.35
N PHE A 226 21.30 -16.13 -15.27
CA PHE A 226 22.45 -15.93 -14.38
C PHE A 226 22.24 -14.95 -13.22
N GLY A 227 21.08 -14.31 -13.08
CA GLY A 227 20.71 -13.54 -11.88
C GLY A 227 21.66 -12.38 -11.51
N PHE A 228 22.49 -11.89 -12.42
CA PHE A 228 23.41 -10.78 -12.15
C PHE A 228 22.63 -9.46 -12.07
N ASN A 229 22.46 -8.96 -10.84
CA ASN A 229 22.11 -7.57 -10.57
C ASN A 229 23.38 -6.71 -10.77
N SER A 230 23.37 -5.83 -11.74
CA SER A 230 24.27 -4.67 -11.80
C SER A 230 23.64 -3.50 -11.08
#